data_dc98ec8fe60f62d39352589e10385519
#
_entry.id   dc98ec8fe60f62d39352589e10385519
#
_cell.length_a   1.000
_cell.length_b   1.000
_cell.length_c   1.000
_cell.angle_alpha   90.00
_cell.angle_beta   90.00
_cell.angle_gamma   90.00
#
_symmetry.space_group_name_H-M   'P 1'
#
loop_
_entity.id
_entity.type
_entity.pdbx_description
1 polymer ?
#
loop_
_entity_poly.entity_id
_entity_poly.type
_entity_poly.pdbx_seq_one_letter_code
_entity_poly.pdbx_strand_id
1 'polypeptide(L)'
;MKKLAKSLLVILMGLCMSVNVMADVQTGKTEPDYSTDYYMIVESKAGGIDFYSQPDFDSTKLNDEQIPNGTALHITGEAEDTENSRIWGYTEYHKMKGYAPLDECRPAQSRKEAIDSELYIAGKDHVNYSADYDVKAYAEEGTQKLYQGPGEKYGEVPGVRDIENGETLHITQDAEMVDGSHWGVTTVDGTEGWMNLEKTEEWLKE
;
A
#
# COMPACT_ATOMS: atom_id res chain seq x y z
N MET A 1 -76.95 47.21 27.70
CA MET A 1 -76.08 47.35 26.51
C MET A 1 -74.73 46.68 26.87
N LYS A 2 -74.52 45.47 26.39
CA LYS A 2 -73.40 44.63 26.73
C LYS A 2 -72.32 44.85 25.67
N LYS A 3 -71.17 45.35 26.06
CA LYS A 3 -69.98 45.42 25.17
C LYS A 3 -69.11 44.13 25.34
N LEU A 4 -69.04 43.36 24.26
CA LEU A 4 -68.14 42.24 24.14
C LEU A 4 -66.65 42.74 24.03
N ALA A 5 -65.83 42.35 24.94
CA ALA A 5 -64.39 42.49 24.83
C ALA A 5 -63.86 41.28 24.03
N LYS A 6 -63.24 41.52 22.85
CA LYS A 6 -62.54 40.51 22.07
C LYS A 6 -61.11 40.39 22.63
N SER A 7 -60.82 39.25 23.21
CA SER A 7 -59.47 38.88 23.62
C SER A 7 -58.67 38.44 22.42
N LEU A 8 -57.58 39.15 22.11
CA LEU A 8 -56.65 38.85 21.05
C LEU A 8 -55.56 37.94 21.62
N LEU A 9 -55.63 36.66 21.34
CA LEU A 9 -54.62 35.68 21.68
C LEU A 9 -53.46 35.79 20.69
N VAL A 10 -52.31 36.38 21.10
CA VAL A 10 -51.08 36.40 20.28
C VAL A 10 -50.37 35.11 20.56
N ILE A 11 -50.39 34.17 19.59
CA ILE A 11 -49.56 32.98 19.62
C ILE A 11 -48.17 33.37 19.15
N LEU A 12 -47.22 33.43 20.10
CA LEU A 12 -45.80 33.61 19.81
C LEU A 12 -45.25 32.26 19.35
N MET A 13 -45.21 32.02 18.04
CA MET A 13 -44.47 30.90 17.48
C MET A 13 -42.98 31.15 17.69
N GLY A 14 -42.39 30.52 18.69
CA GLY A 14 -40.95 30.43 18.85
C GLY A 14 -40.35 29.62 17.71
N LEU A 15 -39.71 30.29 16.76
CA LEU A 15 -38.92 29.68 15.72
C LEU A 15 -37.64 29.14 16.36
N CYS A 16 -37.66 27.86 16.75
CA CYS A 16 -36.45 27.15 17.14
C CYS A 16 -35.60 26.97 15.86
N MET A 17 -34.70 27.90 15.59
CA MET A 17 -33.61 27.65 14.64
C MET A 17 -32.67 26.67 15.30
N SER A 18 -32.80 25.38 14.92
CA SER A 18 -31.75 24.40 15.13
C SER A 18 -30.56 24.84 14.27
N VAL A 19 -29.58 25.46 14.92
CA VAL A 19 -28.25 25.61 14.34
C VAL A 19 -27.69 24.22 14.22
N ASN A 20 -27.79 23.60 13.03
CA ASN A 20 -26.95 22.48 12.68
C ASN A 20 -25.53 23.03 12.64
N VAL A 21 -24.80 22.88 13.76
CA VAL A 21 -23.34 22.91 13.75
C VAL A 21 -22.97 21.65 12.94
N MET A 22 -22.84 21.80 11.63
CA MET A 22 -22.03 20.87 10.88
C MET A 22 -20.65 21.00 11.49
N ALA A 23 -20.26 19.99 12.30
CA ALA A 23 -18.86 19.78 12.58
C ALA A 23 -18.19 19.74 11.20
N ASP A 24 -17.34 20.71 10.94
CA ASP A 24 -16.40 20.65 9.83
C ASP A 24 -15.66 19.33 10.04
N VAL A 25 -16.06 18.32 9.27
CA VAL A 25 -15.25 17.11 9.12
C VAL A 25 -14.01 17.64 8.44
N GLN A 26 -12.97 17.91 9.22
CA GLN A 26 -11.65 18.13 8.66
C GLN A 26 -11.40 16.93 7.76
N THR A 27 -11.58 17.14 6.47
CA THR A 27 -11.13 16.18 5.46
C THR A 27 -9.62 16.18 5.60
N GLY A 28 -9.13 15.22 6.37
CA GLY A 28 -7.71 15.10 6.60
C GLY A 28 -6.98 14.92 5.29
N LYS A 29 -5.70 15.15 5.33
CA LYS A 29 -4.81 15.15 4.18
C LYS A 29 -4.72 13.75 3.60
N THR A 30 -5.43 13.49 2.51
CA THR A 30 -5.45 12.20 1.80
C THR A 30 -4.39 12.13 0.71
N GLU A 31 -3.82 13.27 0.31
CA GLU A 31 -2.79 13.37 -0.72
C GLU A 31 -1.49 13.92 -0.13
N PRO A 32 -0.31 13.45 -0.59
CA PRO A 32 0.97 13.96 -0.14
C PRO A 32 1.20 15.42 -0.57
N ASP A 33 2.12 16.12 0.11
CA ASP A 33 2.50 17.49 -0.21
C ASP A 33 3.28 17.57 -1.52
N TYR A 34 4.11 16.57 -1.76
CA TYR A 34 4.94 16.46 -2.96
C TYR A 34 5.22 15.00 -3.30
N SER A 35 5.45 14.74 -4.59
CA SER A 35 5.78 13.41 -5.10
C SER A 35 7.25 13.10 -4.87
N THR A 36 7.53 11.82 -4.59
CA THR A 36 8.87 11.25 -4.45
C THR A 36 8.94 9.90 -5.14
N ASP A 37 10.14 9.32 -5.25
CA ASP A 37 10.36 8.00 -5.83
C ASP A 37 11.62 7.38 -5.22
N TYR A 38 11.47 6.76 -4.05
CA TYR A 38 12.57 6.06 -3.36
C TYR A 38 12.04 4.98 -2.41
N TYR A 39 12.96 4.17 -1.87
CA TYR A 39 12.62 3.09 -0.94
C TYR A 39 13.10 3.40 0.47
N MET A 40 12.24 3.13 1.44
CA MET A 40 12.58 3.08 2.86
C MET A 40 12.43 1.65 3.37
N ILE A 41 13.24 1.27 4.34
CA ILE A 41 13.16 -0.03 5.02
C ILE A 41 12.73 0.24 6.45
N VAL A 42 11.67 -0.42 6.89
CA VAL A 42 11.17 -0.30 8.28
C VAL A 42 12.25 -0.75 9.26
N GLU A 43 12.57 0.10 10.23
CA GLU A 43 13.57 -0.14 11.27
C GLU A 43 13.16 0.50 12.59
N SER A 44 12.05 0.01 13.14
CA SER A 44 11.49 0.51 14.40
C SER A 44 12.01 -0.27 15.61
N LYS A 45 12.19 0.41 16.73
CA LYS A 45 12.52 -0.23 18.03
C LYS A 45 11.38 -1.11 18.55
N ALA A 46 10.15 -0.87 18.09
CA ALA A 46 8.98 -1.65 18.45
C ALA A 46 8.87 -2.98 17.68
N GLY A 47 9.72 -3.18 16.66
CA GLY A 47 9.68 -4.38 15.80
C GLY A 47 8.86 -4.20 14.53
N GLY A 48 8.14 -3.11 14.40
CA GLY A 48 7.32 -2.76 13.24
C GLY A 48 6.71 -1.37 13.40
N ILE A 49 5.98 -0.92 12.39
CA ILE A 49 5.28 0.36 12.38
C ILE A 49 3.79 0.19 12.07
N ASP A 50 2.98 1.08 12.59
CA ASP A 50 1.59 1.19 12.18
C ASP A 50 1.49 1.99 10.87
N PHE A 51 0.43 1.75 10.11
CA PHE A 51 0.14 2.39 8.82
C PHE A 51 -1.16 3.19 8.94
N TYR A 52 -1.18 4.44 8.46
CA TYR A 52 -2.20 5.40 8.79
C TYR A 52 -2.91 5.97 7.56
N SER A 53 -4.18 6.32 7.71
CA SER A 53 -4.98 6.94 6.64
C SER A 53 -4.57 8.40 6.36
N GLN A 54 -3.90 9.06 7.32
CA GLN A 54 -3.43 10.44 7.25
C GLN A 54 -2.07 10.56 7.95
N PRO A 55 -1.28 11.60 7.68
CA PRO A 55 0.02 11.83 8.32
C PRO A 55 -0.14 12.31 9.77
N ASP A 56 -0.80 11.51 10.58
CA ASP A 56 -1.16 11.80 11.97
C ASP A 56 -1.38 10.48 12.74
N PHE A 57 -0.80 10.37 13.94
CA PHE A 57 -0.96 9.19 14.82
C PHE A 57 -2.36 9.03 15.40
N ASP A 58 -3.17 10.09 15.45
CA ASP A 58 -4.55 10.04 15.89
C ASP A 58 -5.51 9.63 14.77
N SER A 59 -5.00 9.50 13.53
CA SER A 59 -5.79 9.05 12.39
C SER A 59 -6.05 7.55 12.41
N THR A 60 -6.93 7.09 11.54
CA THR A 60 -7.29 5.67 11.43
C THR A 60 -6.08 4.83 11.00
N LYS A 61 -5.75 3.79 11.77
CA LYS A 61 -4.82 2.76 11.34
C LYS A 61 -5.45 1.93 10.22
N LEU A 62 -4.71 1.71 9.15
CA LEU A 62 -5.14 0.96 7.97
C LEU A 62 -4.84 -0.54 8.06
N ASN A 63 -3.97 -0.95 8.97
CA ASN A 63 -3.56 -2.32 9.18
C ASN A 63 -3.87 -2.77 10.62
N ASP A 64 -4.26 -4.04 10.77
CA ASP A 64 -4.48 -4.66 12.08
C ASP A 64 -3.16 -5.10 12.71
N GLU A 65 -2.20 -5.53 11.89
CA GLU A 65 -0.85 -5.94 12.31
C GLU A 65 0.18 -4.91 11.83
N GLN A 66 1.20 -4.65 12.63
CA GLN A 66 2.27 -3.73 12.25
C GLN A 66 3.02 -4.21 11.01
N ILE A 67 3.44 -3.25 10.17
CA ILE A 67 4.39 -3.52 9.09
C ILE A 67 5.74 -3.90 9.75
N PRO A 68 6.23 -5.12 9.55
CA PRO A 68 7.40 -5.59 10.30
C PRO A 68 8.70 -4.92 9.86
N ASN A 69 9.69 -4.91 10.76
CA ASN A 69 11.05 -4.48 10.44
C ASN A 69 11.61 -5.29 9.26
N GLY A 70 12.31 -4.59 8.37
CA GLY A 70 12.88 -5.17 7.16
C GLY A 70 11.97 -5.07 5.93
N THR A 71 10.68 -4.75 6.10
CA THR A 71 9.78 -4.47 4.97
C THR A 71 10.24 -3.23 4.22
N ALA A 72 10.33 -3.32 2.91
CA ALA A 72 10.61 -2.19 2.04
C ALA A 72 9.31 -1.48 1.63
N LEU A 73 9.28 -0.18 1.83
CA LEU A 73 8.20 0.71 1.40
C LEU A 73 8.66 1.55 0.22
N HIS A 74 7.90 1.57 -0.87
CA HIS A 74 8.11 2.48 -1.99
C HIS A 74 7.41 3.80 -1.67
N ILE A 75 8.18 4.83 -1.37
CA ILE A 75 7.67 6.15 -1.01
C ILE A 75 7.41 6.94 -2.28
N THR A 76 6.15 7.13 -2.59
CA THR A 76 5.69 7.85 -3.81
C THR A 76 5.31 9.30 -3.54
N GLY A 77 5.31 9.69 -2.28
CA GLY A 77 5.10 11.08 -1.85
C GLY A 77 5.42 11.26 -0.38
N GLU A 78 5.52 12.50 0.04
CA GLU A 78 5.73 12.87 1.44
C GLU A 78 4.73 13.92 1.90
N ALA A 79 4.43 13.91 3.19
CA ALA A 79 3.66 14.92 3.87
C ALA A 79 4.39 15.38 5.14
N GLU A 80 4.38 16.68 5.40
CA GLU A 80 4.96 17.25 6.60
C GLU A 80 3.89 17.46 7.67
N ASP A 81 4.13 16.90 8.86
CA ASP A 81 3.44 17.30 10.07
C ASP A 81 4.19 18.48 10.69
N THR A 82 3.69 19.67 10.43
CA THR A 82 4.32 20.93 10.88
C THR A 82 4.27 21.14 12.37
N GLU A 83 3.33 20.49 13.07
CA GLU A 83 3.19 20.62 14.55
C GLU A 83 4.29 19.86 15.27
N ASN A 84 4.65 18.67 14.75
CA ASN A 84 5.63 17.78 15.35
C ASN A 84 6.96 17.74 14.59
N SER A 85 7.09 18.50 13.49
CA SER A 85 8.28 18.51 12.61
C SER A 85 8.64 17.10 12.10
N ARG A 86 7.64 16.30 11.76
CA ARG A 86 7.77 14.93 11.31
C ARG A 86 7.47 14.84 9.83
N ILE A 87 8.17 13.94 9.14
CA ILE A 87 7.89 13.61 7.74
C ILE A 87 7.24 12.24 7.68
N TRP A 88 6.15 12.17 6.93
CA TRP A 88 5.41 10.95 6.65
C TRP A 88 5.59 10.55 5.20
N GLY A 89 5.85 9.28 4.96
CA GLY A 89 5.93 8.72 3.61
C GLY A 89 4.58 8.20 3.13
N TYR A 90 4.13 8.69 1.99
CA TYR A 90 2.95 8.15 1.31
C TYR A 90 3.36 6.93 0.49
N THR A 91 2.71 5.81 0.75
CA THR A 91 3.05 4.52 0.16
C THR A 91 1.81 3.63 0.00
N GLU A 92 1.99 2.50 -0.67
CA GLU A 92 0.99 1.44 -0.73
C GLU A 92 1.51 0.21 0.02
N TYR A 93 0.68 -0.35 0.90
CA TYR A 93 0.90 -1.59 1.60
C TYR A 93 -0.38 -2.42 1.63
N HIS A 94 -0.32 -3.71 1.25
CA HIS A 94 -1.49 -4.60 1.10
C HIS A 94 -2.63 -3.97 0.27
N LYS A 95 -2.30 -3.33 -0.85
CA LYS A 95 -3.25 -2.62 -1.75
C LYS A 95 -3.98 -1.42 -1.11
N MET A 96 -3.59 -1.02 0.09
CA MET A 96 -4.08 0.19 0.75
C MET A 96 -3.05 1.30 0.61
N LYS A 97 -3.52 2.50 0.29
CA LYS A 97 -2.67 3.70 0.23
C LYS A 97 -2.80 4.48 1.52
N GLY A 98 -1.67 4.96 2.04
CA GLY A 98 -1.64 5.67 3.30
C GLY A 98 -0.25 6.17 3.68
N TYR A 99 -0.07 6.44 4.94
CA TYR A 99 1.12 7.10 5.48
C TYR A 99 1.87 6.24 6.50
N ALA A 100 3.18 6.21 6.34
CA ALA A 100 4.13 5.57 7.25
C ALA A 100 5.03 6.63 7.92
N PRO A 101 5.33 6.53 9.23
CA PRO A 101 6.25 7.44 9.91
C PRO A 101 7.70 7.17 9.48
N LEU A 102 8.32 8.10 8.73
CA LEU A 102 9.65 7.88 8.14
C LEU A 102 10.79 7.91 9.17
N ASP A 103 10.59 8.48 10.35
CA ASP A 103 11.58 8.45 11.43
C ASP A 103 11.72 7.08 12.11
N GLU A 104 10.83 6.13 11.78
CA GLU A 104 10.92 4.72 12.15
C GLU A 104 11.37 3.83 10.99
N CYS A 105 11.95 4.45 9.96
CA CYS A 105 12.47 3.77 8.79
C CYS A 105 13.90 4.26 8.50
N ARG A 106 14.66 3.46 7.78
CA ARG A 106 15.93 3.90 7.19
C ARG A 106 15.84 3.92 5.67
N PRO A 107 16.56 4.82 4.98
CA PRO A 107 16.60 4.80 3.52
C PRO A 107 17.28 3.52 3.01
N ALA A 108 16.71 2.93 1.97
CA ALA A 108 17.40 1.93 1.16
C ALA A 108 18.32 2.66 0.18
N GLN A 109 19.58 2.25 0.09
CA GLN A 109 20.56 2.88 -0.81
C GLN A 109 20.36 2.48 -2.28
N SER A 110 19.58 1.42 -2.51
CA SER A 110 19.23 0.94 -3.85
C SER A 110 17.97 0.08 -3.79
N ARG A 111 17.31 -0.10 -4.94
CA ARG A 111 16.21 -1.07 -5.08
C ARG A 111 16.66 -2.48 -4.70
N LYS A 112 17.88 -2.86 -5.08
CA LYS A 112 18.44 -4.16 -4.70
C LYS A 112 18.48 -4.36 -3.19
N GLU A 113 18.90 -3.35 -2.42
CA GLU A 113 18.91 -3.44 -0.95
C GLU A 113 17.50 -3.60 -0.38
N ALA A 114 16.51 -2.91 -0.94
CA ALA A 114 15.11 -3.05 -0.56
C ALA A 114 14.61 -4.49 -0.79
N ILE A 115 14.90 -5.05 -1.97
CA ILE A 115 14.57 -6.45 -2.31
C ILE A 115 15.28 -7.43 -1.39
N ASP A 116 16.59 -7.27 -1.20
CA ASP A 116 17.39 -8.17 -0.34
C ASP A 116 16.86 -8.17 1.11
N SER A 117 16.42 -7.01 1.61
CA SER A 117 15.82 -6.88 2.95
C SER A 117 14.53 -7.70 3.06
N GLU A 118 13.65 -7.61 2.08
CA GLU A 118 12.39 -8.37 2.10
C GLU A 118 12.60 -9.87 1.92
N LEU A 119 13.49 -10.29 1.04
CA LEU A 119 13.84 -11.71 0.90
C LEU A 119 14.48 -12.26 2.19
N TYR A 120 15.25 -11.42 2.90
CA TYR A 120 15.82 -11.79 4.19
C TYR A 120 14.76 -12.03 5.27
N ILE A 121 13.77 -11.15 5.39
CA ILE A 121 12.68 -11.30 6.39
C ILE A 121 11.66 -12.36 6.00
N ALA A 122 11.46 -12.64 4.72
CA ALA A 122 10.69 -13.78 4.26
C ALA A 122 11.30 -15.09 4.80
N GLY A 123 12.62 -15.16 4.84
CA GLY A 123 13.35 -16.26 5.44
C GLY A 123 13.69 -17.38 4.48
N LYS A 124 14.71 -18.15 4.84
CA LYS A 124 15.29 -19.21 3.99
C LYS A 124 14.33 -20.35 3.66
N ASP A 125 13.26 -20.53 4.42
CA ASP A 125 12.28 -21.59 4.20
C ASP A 125 11.17 -21.15 3.22
N HIS A 126 11.14 -19.86 2.90
CA HIS A 126 10.18 -19.22 1.97
C HIS A 126 10.86 -18.68 0.70
N VAL A 127 12.20 -18.77 0.59
CA VAL A 127 12.95 -18.33 -0.59
C VAL A 127 13.77 -19.48 -1.15
N ASN A 128 13.43 -19.92 -2.35
CA ASN A 128 14.15 -20.97 -3.06
C ASN A 128 15.03 -20.35 -4.17
N TYR A 129 16.33 -20.23 -3.91
CA TYR A 129 17.31 -19.67 -4.85
C TYR A 129 17.75 -20.65 -5.96
N SER A 130 17.16 -21.83 -6.00
CA SER A 130 17.52 -22.88 -6.95
C SER A 130 16.27 -23.60 -7.47
N ALA A 131 15.22 -22.82 -7.73
CA ALA A 131 14.03 -23.32 -8.38
C ALA A 131 14.37 -23.81 -9.80
N ASP A 132 13.72 -24.87 -10.24
CA ASP A 132 13.93 -25.49 -11.57
C ASP A 132 12.62 -26.13 -11.99
N TYR A 133 11.66 -25.31 -12.41
CA TYR A 133 10.36 -25.78 -12.88
C TYR A 133 9.72 -24.79 -13.84
N ASP A 134 8.78 -25.29 -14.64
CA ASP A 134 8.03 -24.49 -15.58
C ASP A 134 6.63 -24.18 -15.06
N VAL A 135 6.13 -22.98 -15.38
CA VAL A 135 4.76 -22.55 -15.14
C VAL A 135 4.14 -22.00 -16.42
N LYS A 136 2.82 -22.02 -16.50
CA LYS A 136 2.09 -21.32 -17.55
C LYS A 136 1.45 -20.06 -17.02
N ALA A 137 1.76 -18.93 -17.67
CA ALA A 137 1.16 -17.65 -17.36
C ALA A 137 -0.36 -17.69 -17.55
N TYR A 138 -1.09 -17.13 -16.57
CA TYR A 138 -2.53 -16.92 -16.65
C TYR A 138 -2.94 -15.72 -15.79
N ALA A 139 -3.38 -14.67 -16.43
CA ALA A 139 -3.96 -13.50 -15.77
C ALA A 139 -5.37 -13.24 -16.32
N GLU A 140 -6.30 -12.80 -15.47
CA GLU A 140 -7.67 -12.49 -15.90
C GLU A 140 -7.70 -11.41 -16.99
N GLU A 141 -6.74 -10.48 -16.94
CA GLU A 141 -6.55 -9.40 -17.90
C GLU A 141 -5.99 -9.86 -19.26
N GLY A 142 -5.56 -11.14 -19.36
CA GLY A 142 -4.99 -11.74 -20.56
C GLY A 142 -3.45 -11.69 -20.61
N THR A 143 -2.81 -10.83 -19.85
CA THR A 143 -1.35 -10.67 -19.77
C THR A 143 -0.91 -10.36 -18.36
N GLN A 144 0.39 -10.57 -18.06
CA GLN A 144 1.02 -10.06 -16.86
C GLN A 144 2.37 -9.40 -17.19
N LYS A 145 2.87 -8.61 -16.26
CA LYS A 145 4.13 -7.88 -16.39
C LYS A 145 5.30 -8.63 -15.76
N LEU A 146 6.50 -8.30 -16.24
CA LEU A 146 7.74 -8.66 -15.58
C LEU A 146 8.20 -7.47 -14.71
N TYR A 147 8.53 -7.73 -13.45
CA TYR A 147 8.89 -6.71 -12.46
C TYR A 147 10.37 -6.76 -12.08
N GLN A 148 10.89 -5.64 -11.58
CA GLN A 148 12.29 -5.50 -11.17
C GLN A 148 12.58 -6.08 -9.78
N GLY A 149 11.55 -6.61 -9.10
CA GLY A 149 11.61 -7.23 -7.77
C GLY A 149 10.32 -7.99 -7.45
N PRO A 150 10.26 -8.73 -6.33
CA PRO A 150 9.10 -9.50 -5.92
C PRO A 150 8.01 -8.56 -5.36
N GLY A 151 7.26 -7.93 -6.25
CA GLY A 151 6.20 -6.97 -5.93
C GLY A 151 6.05 -5.88 -6.99
N GLU A 152 4.80 -5.48 -7.25
CA GLU A 152 4.50 -4.41 -8.22
C GLU A 152 5.15 -3.07 -7.82
N LYS A 153 5.39 -2.85 -6.53
CA LYS A 153 6.07 -1.67 -5.98
C LYS A 153 7.51 -1.47 -6.50
N TYR A 154 8.14 -2.53 -7.03
CA TYR A 154 9.48 -2.43 -7.62
C TYR A 154 9.48 -1.96 -9.06
N GLY A 155 8.28 -1.76 -9.63
CA GLY A 155 8.10 -1.30 -10.99
C GLY A 155 8.37 -2.37 -12.05
N GLU A 156 7.80 -2.15 -13.23
CA GLU A 156 7.97 -3.04 -14.38
C GLU A 156 9.41 -3.01 -14.91
N VAL A 157 9.87 -4.11 -15.49
CA VAL A 157 11.15 -4.15 -16.21
C VAL A 157 11.02 -3.36 -17.51
N PRO A 158 11.79 -2.27 -17.69
CA PRO A 158 11.62 -1.40 -18.85
C PRO A 158 11.94 -2.11 -20.16
N GLY A 159 11.09 -1.92 -21.18
CA GLY A 159 11.32 -2.39 -22.53
C GLY A 159 11.10 -3.89 -22.75
N VAL A 160 10.62 -4.60 -21.75
CA VAL A 160 10.18 -6.00 -21.89
C VAL A 160 8.70 -6.00 -22.24
N ARG A 161 8.30 -6.86 -23.20
CA ARG A 161 6.88 -7.04 -23.51
C ARG A 161 6.12 -7.69 -22.37
N ASP A 162 4.81 -7.61 -22.43
CA ASP A 162 3.94 -8.36 -21.54
C ASP A 162 4.05 -9.88 -21.81
N ILE A 163 3.81 -10.66 -20.76
CA ILE A 163 3.73 -12.12 -20.80
C ILE A 163 2.29 -12.49 -21.13
N GLU A 164 2.09 -13.17 -22.26
CA GLU A 164 0.77 -13.57 -22.70
C GLU A 164 0.27 -14.83 -21.97
N ASN A 165 -1.05 -14.94 -21.80
CA ASN A 165 -1.64 -16.15 -21.23
C ASN A 165 -1.28 -17.41 -22.06
N GLY A 166 -0.93 -18.48 -21.36
CA GLY A 166 -0.52 -19.75 -21.96
C GLY A 166 0.96 -19.84 -22.30
N GLU A 167 1.75 -18.76 -22.16
CA GLU A 167 3.20 -18.85 -22.27
C GLU A 167 3.77 -19.75 -21.17
N THR A 168 4.70 -20.62 -21.54
CA THR A 168 5.46 -21.43 -20.58
C THR A 168 6.73 -20.68 -20.23
N LEU A 169 6.93 -20.47 -18.92
CA LEU A 169 8.06 -19.73 -18.36
C LEU A 169 8.81 -20.63 -17.37
N HIS A 170 10.13 -20.62 -17.47
CA HIS A 170 11.01 -21.35 -16.57
C HIS A 170 11.35 -20.52 -15.34
N ILE A 171 11.07 -21.05 -14.16
CA ILE A 171 11.33 -20.39 -12.88
C ILE A 171 12.66 -20.86 -12.30
N THR A 172 13.56 -19.91 -12.05
CA THR A 172 14.92 -20.16 -11.56
C THR A 172 15.12 -19.78 -10.10
N GLN A 173 14.22 -18.98 -9.54
CA GLN A 173 14.09 -18.66 -8.13
C GLN A 173 12.63 -18.41 -7.82
N ASP A 174 12.18 -18.73 -6.62
CA ASP A 174 10.85 -18.33 -6.13
C ASP A 174 10.90 -17.85 -4.69
N ALA A 175 9.87 -17.07 -4.31
CA ALA A 175 9.75 -16.54 -2.96
C ALA A 175 8.26 -16.36 -2.58
N GLU A 176 7.91 -16.81 -1.38
CA GLU A 176 6.73 -16.40 -0.66
C GLU A 176 7.10 -15.22 0.25
N MET A 177 6.55 -14.06 -0.06
CA MET A 177 6.85 -12.83 0.65
C MET A 177 6.10 -12.76 1.99
N VAL A 178 6.52 -11.85 2.88
CA VAL A 178 5.88 -11.68 4.21
C VAL A 178 4.40 -11.30 4.11
N ASP A 179 3.98 -10.66 3.03
CA ASP A 179 2.59 -10.32 2.74
C ASP A 179 1.78 -11.49 2.17
N GLY A 180 2.40 -12.67 2.05
CA GLY A 180 1.81 -13.89 1.52
C GLY A 180 1.78 -13.95 -0.02
N SER A 181 2.27 -12.94 -0.72
CA SER A 181 2.35 -12.96 -2.18
C SER A 181 3.49 -13.88 -2.68
N HIS A 182 3.27 -14.53 -3.84
CA HIS A 182 4.22 -15.48 -4.41
C HIS A 182 4.80 -14.97 -5.72
N TRP A 183 6.12 -14.96 -5.79
CA TRP A 183 6.87 -14.39 -6.91
C TRP A 183 7.94 -15.35 -7.42
N GLY A 184 8.13 -15.39 -8.74
CA GLY A 184 9.15 -16.22 -9.39
C GLY A 184 10.05 -15.43 -10.32
N VAL A 185 11.34 -15.74 -10.32
CA VAL A 185 12.30 -15.19 -11.29
C VAL A 185 12.24 -16.00 -12.56
N THR A 186 12.08 -15.29 -13.66
CA THR A 186 12.06 -15.87 -15.02
C THR A 186 12.74 -14.94 -16.02
N THR A 187 12.89 -15.39 -17.26
CA THR A 187 13.50 -14.62 -18.35
C THR A 187 12.49 -14.46 -19.49
N VAL A 188 12.23 -13.21 -19.90
CA VAL A 188 11.40 -12.86 -21.05
C VAL A 188 12.26 -12.08 -22.05
N ASP A 189 12.34 -12.54 -23.29
CA ASP A 189 13.16 -11.95 -24.37
C ASP A 189 14.63 -11.70 -23.96
N GLY A 190 15.19 -12.58 -23.12
CA GLY A 190 16.56 -12.49 -22.64
C GLY A 190 16.76 -11.55 -21.45
N THR A 191 15.70 -10.97 -20.90
CA THR A 191 15.75 -10.12 -19.73
C THR A 191 15.15 -10.83 -18.53
N GLU A 192 15.91 -10.89 -17.44
CA GLU A 192 15.48 -11.49 -16.18
C GLU A 192 14.63 -10.52 -15.36
N GLY A 193 13.65 -11.07 -14.66
CA GLY A 193 12.80 -10.32 -13.74
C GLY A 193 11.85 -11.22 -12.96
N TRP A 194 11.02 -10.60 -12.15
CA TRP A 194 10.06 -11.27 -11.30
C TRP A 194 8.67 -11.26 -11.92
N MET A 195 7.99 -12.41 -11.89
CA MET A 195 6.59 -12.54 -12.25
C MET A 195 5.75 -12.96 -11.05
N ASN A 196 4.49 -12.59 -11.03
CA ASN A 196 3.56 -13.04 -10.00
C ASN A 196 3.14 -14.48 -10.28
N LEU A 197 3.48 -15.42 -9.40
CA LEU A 197 3.15 -16.85 -9.53
C LEU A 197 1.68 -17.13 -9.24
N GLU A 198 0.97 -16.26 -8.55
CA GLU A 198 -0.49 -16.37 -8.35
C GLU A 198 -1.26 -16.17 -9.66
N LYS A 199 -0.61 -15.57 -10.67
CA LYS A 199 -1.10 -15.43 -12.05
C LYS A 199 -0.56 -16.54 -12.96
N THR A 200 -0.75 -17.80 -12.56
CA THR A 200 -0.36 -18.99 -13.33
C THR A 200 -1.47 -20.04 -13.33
N GLU A 201 -1.46 -20.93 -14.34
CA GLU A 201 -2.44 -22.04 -14.40
C GLU A 201 -2.26 -23.03 -13.23
N GLU A 202 -1.04 -23.17 -12.74
CA GLU A 202 -0.69 -24.07 -11.64
C GLU A 202 -1.33 -23.59 -10.34
N TRP A 203 -1.24 -22.29 -10.06
CA TRP A 203 -1.83 -21.66 -8.86
C TRP A 203 -3.36 -21.78 -8.81
N LEU A 204 -4.02 -21.66 -9.96
CA LEU A 204 -5.48 -21.77 -10.05
C LEU A 204 -6.03 -23.19 -9.83
N LYS A 205 -5.15 -24.20 -9.76
CA LYS A 205 -5.53 -25.61 -9.54
C LYS A 205 -5.39 -26.06 -8.09
N GLU A 206 -4.77 -25.23 -7.24
CA GLU A 206 -4.64 -25.45 -5.79
C GLU A 206 -5.85 -24.92 -5.02
#